data_69688264b55e94d4abd9d178bda95e7f
#
_entry.id   69688264b55e94d4abd9d178bda95e7f
#
_cell.length_a   1.000
_cell.length_b   1.000
_cell.length_c   1.000
_cell.angle_alpha   90.00
_cell.angle_beta   90.00
_cell.angle_gamma   90.00
#
_symmetry.space_group_name_H-M   'P 1'
#
loop_
_entity.id
_entity.type
_entity.pdbx_description
1 polymer ?
#
loop_
_entity_poly.entity_id
_entity_poly.type
_entity_poly.pdbx_seq_one_letter_code
_entity_poly.pdbx_strand_id
1 'polypeptide(L)'
;MLGSTPMRDAYRARHRGRPTRPIMNALTIPLVPITAAHAESFHACLDQVAREQRFLAQLAAPPLARVQDFVRDSVANDAAQFVALADGQVVGWADVFPHWAAALAHRGNLGMGVLPAWRRRGLGRRLLQACIDKAWTRGISRIDLETRVDNLAAIALYERMGFVHEATLQRGMRFGDRYFETRQMGLQKPGS
;
A
#
# COMPACT_ATOMS: atom_id res chain seq x y z
N MET A 1 -5.95 -44.65 52.27
CA MET A 1 -6.32 -44.65 50.82
C MET A 1 -6.80 -43.26 50.48
N LEU A 2 -5.94 -42.47 49.91
CA LEU A 2 -6.23 -41.06 49.51
C LEU A 2 -6.20 -41.02 47.97
N GLY A 3 -7.33 -40.71 47.37
CA GLY A 3 -7.55 -40.65 45.95
C GLY A 3 -6.93 -39.40 45.33
N SER A 4 -6.15 -39.62 44.31
CA SER A 4 -5.41 -38.58 43.56
C SER A 4 -6.28 -38.00 42.44
N THR A 5 -6.43 -36.69 42.46
CA THR A 5 -6.29 -35.70 41.36
C THR A 5 -7.13 -35.80 40.10
N PRO A 6 -8.09 -34.87 39.92
CA PRO A 6 -8.62 -34.50 38.59
C PRO A 6 -8.11 -33.12 38.09
N MET A 7 -6.93 -32.65 38.52
CA MET A 7 -6.48 -31.28 38.18
C MET A 7 -5.53 -31.17 36.98
N ARG A 8 -5.05 -32.30 36.44
CA ARG A 8 -4.15 -32.33 35.27
C ARG A 8 -4.87 -32.33 33.92
N ASP A 9 -6.11 -32.79 33.86
CA ASP A 9 -6.83 -32.89 32.57
C ASP A 9 -7.51 -31.57 32.16
N ALA A 10 -7.83 -30.71 33.11
CA ALA A 10 -8.39 -29.39 32.82
C ALA A 10 -7.39 -28.39 32.21
N TYR A 11 -6.08 -28.61 32.42
CA TYR A 11 -5.03 -27.74 31.84
C TYR A 11 -4.74 -28.05 30.36
N ARG A 12 -4.87 -29.33 29.98
CA ARG A 12 -4.65 -29.79 28.58
C ARG A 12 -5.78 -29.41 27.62
N ALA A 13 -6.98 -29.16 28.11
CA ALA A 13 -8.14 -28.81 27.26
C ALA A 13 -8.15 -27.34 26.82
N ARG A 14 -7.41 -26.45 27.47
CA ARG A 14 -7.38 -25.01 27.15
C ARG A 14 -6.33 -24.59 26.14
N HIS A 15 -5.47 -25.51 25.69
CA HIS A 15 -4.43 -25.23 24.67
C HIS A 15 -4.59 -26.08 23.41
N ARG A 16 -5.82 -26.43 23.05
CA ARG A 16 -6.07 -26.92 21.68
C ARG A 16 -5.89 -25.72 20.75
N GLY A 17 -4.84 -25.83 19.93
CA GLY A 17 -4.28 -24.80 19.09
C GLY A 17 -5.32 -23.97 18.34
N ARG A 18 -5.16 -22.66 18.39
CA ARG A 18 -5.68 -21.80 17.33
C ARG A 18 -5.20 -22.40 16.01
N PRO A 19 -6.09 -22.58 15.01
CA PRO A 19 -5.65 -23.01 13.71
C PRO A 19 -4.59 -21.98 13.25
N THR A 20 -3.35 -22.41 13.10
CA THR A 20 -2.31 -21.64 12.45
C THR A 20 -2.76 -21.48 11.01
N ARG A 21 -3.33 -20.28 10.68
CA ARG A 21 -3.56 -19.93 9.28
C ARG A 21 -2.25 -20.18 8.54
N PRO A 22 -2.29 -20.89 7.41
CA PRO A 22 -1.08 -21.08 6.62
C PRO A 22 -0.47 -19.71 6.34
N ILE A 23 0.81 -19.57 6.62
CA ILE A 23 1.56 -18.33 6.28
C ILE A 23 1.60 -18.31 4.77
N MET A 24 0.61 -17.62 4.15
CA MET A 24 0.63 -17.43 2.70
C MET A 24 1.93 -16.71 2.35
N ASN A 25 2.72 -17.34 1.50
CA ASN A 25 3.94 -16.74 1.00
C ASN A 25 3.53 -15.51 0.16
N ALA A 26 4.13 -14.36 0.41
CA ALA A 26 3.82 -13.14 -0.36
C ALA A 26 4.01 -13.31 -1.87
N LEU A 27 4.82 -14.27 -2.31
CA LEU A 27 5.00 -14.61 -3.73
C LEU A 27 3.75 -15.25 -4.36
N THR A 28 2.87 -15.85 -3.56
CA THR A 28 1.63 -16.49 -4.02
C THR A 28 0.40 -15.58 -3.95
N ILE A 29 0.53 -14.38 -3.35
CA ILE A 29 -0.58 -13.43 -3.24
C ILE A 29 -0.89 -12.85 -4.62
N PRO A 30 -2.13 -13.01 -5.14
CA PRO A 30 -2.54 -12.41 -6.39
C PRO A 30 -2.43 -10.89 -6.35
N LEU A 31 -1.87 -10.31 -7.42
CA LEU A 31 -1.96 -8.90 -7.73
C LEU A 31 -2.88 -8.74 -8.92
N VAL A 32 -3.90 -7.96 -8.76
CA VAL A 32 -4.90 -7.73 -9.81
C VAL A 32 -5.17 -6.23 -9.99
N PRO A 33 -5.55 -5.79 -11.20
CA PRO A 33 -6.11 -4.46 -11.36
C PRO A 33 -7.31 -4.28 -10.42
N ILE A 34 -7.48 -3.08 -9.88
CA ILE A 34 -8.63 -2.80 -9.02
C ILE A 34 -9.93 -2.89 -9.81
N THR A 35 -10.99 -3.36 -9.16
CA THR A 35 -12.35 -3.38 -9.71
C THR A 35 -13.33 -2.83 -8.69
N ALA A 36 -14.55 -2.52 -9.10
CA ALA A 36 -15.60 -2.03 -8.21
C ALA A 36 -15.87 -2.99 -7.03
N ALA A 37 -15.72 -4.31 -7.24
CA ALA A 37 -15.89 -5.31 -6.19
C ALA A 37 -14.83 -5.21 -5.07
N HIS A 38 -13.70 -4.56 -5.32
CA HIS A 38 -12.64 -4.37 -4.32
C HIS A 38 -12.84 -3.11 -3.46
N ALA A 39 -13.79 -2.23 -3.78
CA ALA A 39 -13.88 -0.88 -3.19
C ALA A 39 -14.03 -0.89 -1.66
N GLU A 40 -14.83 -1.78 -1.09
CA GLU A 40 -15.04 -1.88 0.36
C GLU A 40 -13.78 -2.38 1.08
N SER A 41 -13.18 -3.46 0.58
CA SER A 41 -11.95 -3.99 1.20
C SER A 41 -10.75 -3.08 0.97
N PHE A 42 -10.70 -2.35 -0.16
CA PHE A 42 -9.71 -1.30 -0.40
C PHE A 42 -9.89 -0.14 0.59
N HIS A 43 -11.13 0.33 0.81
CA HIS A 43 -11.42 1.35 1.81
C HIS A 43 -10.93 0.93 3.20
N ALA A 44 -11.22 -0.30 3.63
CA ALA A 44 -10.78 -0.83 4.92
C ALA A 44 -9.24 -0.90 5.03
N CYS A 45 -8.57 -1.34 3.96
CA CYS A 45 -7.10 -1.37 3.90
C CYS A 45 -6.50 0.04 3.96
N LEU A 46 -7.04 0.98 3.18
CA LEU A 46 -6.62 2.38 3.16
C LEU A 46 -6.80 3.02 4.55
N ASP A 47 -7.97 2.83 5.18
CA ASP A 47 -8.25 3.40 6.51
C ASP A 47 -7.29 2.87 7.57
N GLN A 48 -7.03 1.57 7.56
CA GLN A 48 -6.10 0.97 8.52
C GLN A 48 -4.68 1.53 8.35
N VAL A 49 -4.18 1.70 7.10
CA VAL A 49 -2.85 2.27 6.85
C VAL A 49 -2.82 3.78 7.18
N ALA A 50 -3.87 4.52 6.84
CA ALA A 50 -3.96 5.96 7.11
C ALA A 50 -3.98 6.26 8.62
N ARG A 51 -4.72 5.47 9.40
CA ARG A 51 -4.81 5.64 10.88
C ARG A 51 -3.52 5.31 11.62
N GLU A 52 -2.53 4.71 10.98
CA GLU A 52 -1.20 4.64 11.58
C GLU A 52 -0.58 6.04 11.78
N GLN A 53 -1.04 7.06 11.02
CA GLN A 53 -0.58 8.45 11.05
C GLN A 53 0.96 8.53 11.01
N ARG A 54 1.53 7.72 10.14
CA ARG A 54 2.98 7.55 10.12
C ARG A 54 3.59 7.98 8.79
N PHE A 55 3.12 7.44 7.67
CA PHE A 55 3.77 7.67 6.38
C PHE A 55 2.81 8.05 5.25
N LEU A 56 1.53 7.72 5.36
CA LEU A 56 0.53 8.12 4.39
C LEU A 56 0.06 9.55 4.70
N ALA A 57 -0.09 10.39 3.69
CA ALA A 57 -0.54 11.78 3.88
C ALA A 57 -1.98 11.87 4.41
N GLN A 58 -2.81 10.87 4.11
CA GLN A 58 -4.17 10.77 4.64
C GLN A 58 -4.15 10.31 6.10
N LEU A 59 -4.96 10.94 6.95
CA LEU A 59 -5.10 10.58 8.37
C LEU A 59 -6.16 9.51 8.62
N ALA A 60 -7.08 9.34 7.70
CA ALA A 60 -8.12 8.32 7.64
C ALA A 60 -8.56 8.15 6.19
N ALA A 61 -9.20 7.05 5.85
CA ALA A 61 -9.82 6.93 4.53
C ALA A 61 -10.97 7.95 4.38
N PRO A 62 -11.19 8.48 3.16
CA PRO A 62 -12.41 9.23 2.86
C PRO A 62 -13.67 8.37 3.08
N PRO A 63 -14.88 8.96 3.17
CA PRO A 63 -16.13 8.18 3.25
C PRO A 63 -16.20 7.13 2.14
N LEU A 64 -16.75 5.95 2.46
CA LEU A 64 -16.80 4.81 1.54
C LEU A 64 -17.36 5.17 0.16
N ALA A 65 -18.42 5.98 0.10
CA ALA A 65 -19.00 6.42 -1.18
C ALA A 65 -17.97 7.15 -2.07
N ARG A 66 -17.10 7.98 -1.49
CA ARG A 66 -16.03 8.67 -2.23
C ARG A 66 -14.97 7.69 -2.74
N VAL A 67 -14.65 6.67 -1.96
CA VAL A 67 -13.71 5.61 -2.39
C VAL A 67 -14.33 4.76 -3.49
N GLN A 68 -15.64 4.48 -3.43
CA GLN A 68 -16.37 3.78 -4.50
C GLN A 68 -16.38 4.59 -5.80
N ASP A 69 -16.63 5.91 -5.73
CA ASP A 69 -16.54 6.80 -6.89
C ASP A 69 -15.13 6.80 -7.49
N PHE A 70 -14.12 6.99 -6.66
CA PHE A 70 -12.71 6.96 -7.06
C PHE A 70 -12.33 5.63 -7.76
N VAL A 71 -12.77 4.49 -7.22
CA VAL A 71 -12.51 3.19 -7.85
C VAL A 71 -13.23 3.04 -9.18
N ARG A 72 -14.49 3.52 -9.29
CA ARG A 72 -15.22 3.51 -10.57
C ARG A 72 -14.50 4.34 -11.63
N ASP A 73 -14.05 5.53 -11.26
CA ASP A 73 -13.31 6.42 -12.16
C ASP A 73 -11.97 5.80 -12.57
N SER A 74 -11.26 5.17 -11.63
CA SER A 74 -10.02 4.46 -11.90
C SER A 74 -10.22 3.33 -12.92
N VAL A 75 -11.28 2.52 -12.76
CA VAL A 75 -11.61 1.43 -13.68
C VAL A 75 -12.04 1.98 -15.04
N ALA A 76 -12.89 3.00 -15.09
CA ALA A 76 -13.37 3.61 -16.33
C ALA A 76 -12.24 4.22 -17.18
N ASN A 77 -11.22 4.76 -16.51
CA ASN A 77 -10.05 5.36 -17.16
C ASN A 77 -8.88 4.38 -17.35
N ASP A 78 -9.06 3.08 -17.08
CA ASP A 78 -8.01 2.07 -17.16
C ASP A 78 -6.71 2.52 -16.44
N ALA A 79 -6.85 3.08 -15.25
CA ALA A 79 -5.75 3.65 -14.48
C ALA A 79 -4.75 2.58 -14.01
N ALA A 80 -3.50 3.01 -13.79
CA ALA A 80 -2.48 2.14 -13.22
C ALA A 80 -2.72 1.97 -11.72
N GLN A 81 -3.74 1.17 -11.35
CA GLN A 81 -4.07 0.87 -9.96
C GLN A 81 -4.23 -0.63 -9.74
N PHE A 82 -3.43 -1.17 -8.83
CA PHE A 82 -3.39 -2.59 -8.49
C PHE A 82 -3.60 -2.82 -7.01
N VAL A 83 -4.23 -3.94 -6.69
CA VAL A 83 -4.44 -4.42 -5.32
C VAL A 83 -3.87 -5.82 -5.15
N ALA A 84 -3.39 -6.10 -3.95
CA ALA A 84 -2.96 -7.43 -3.51
C ALA A 84 -4.07 -8.05 -2.68
N LEU A 85 -4.47 -9.28 -2.99
CA LEU A 85 -5.58 -9.97 -2.37
C LEU A 85 -5.11 -11.16 -1.52
N ALA A 86 -5.48 -11.17 -0.24
CA ALA A 86 -5.35 -12.32 0.63
C ALA A 86 -6.73 -12.72 1.14
N ASP A 87 -7.13 -13.97 0.92
CA ASP A 87 -8.47 -14.46 1.26
C ASP A 87 -9.59 -13.56 0.69
N GLY A 88 -9.41 -13.05 -0.53
CA GLY A 88 -10.35 -12.14 -1.19
C GLY A 88 -10.37 -10.70 -0.65
N GLN A 89 -9.55 -10.37 0.35
CA GLN A 89 -9.47 -9.03 0.92
C GLN A 89 -8.22 -8.29 0.45
N VAL A 90 -8.35 -6.97 0.24
CA VAL A 90 -7.22 -6.11 -0.11
C VAL A 90 -6.29 -5.98 1.10
N VAL A 91 -5.03 -6.35 0.91
CA VAL A 91 -3.98 -6.26 1.94
C VAL A 91 -2.86 -5.27 1.58
N GLY A 92 -2.94 -4.68 0.40
CA GLY A 92 -2.07 -3.63 -0.07
C GLY A 92 -2.50 -3.15 -1.44
N TRP A 93 -2.06 -1.96 -1.80
CA TRP A 93 -2.31 -1.34 -3.11
C TRP A 93 -1.13 -0.51 -3.56
N ALA A 94 -1.09 -0.22 -4.84
CA ALA A 94 -0.34 0.88 -5.43
C ALA A 94 -1.16 1.47 -6.59
N ASP A 95 -0.97 2.75 -6.81
CA ASP A 95 -1.58 3.48 -7.92
C ASP A 95 -0.62 4.54 -8.48
N VAL A 96 -0.79 4.86 -9.76
CA VAL A 96 -0.14 5.97 -10.44
C VAL A 96 -1.21 6.72 -11.23
N PHE A 97 -1.52 7.92 -10.81
CA PHE A 97 -2.48 8.80 -11.49
C PHE A 97 -1.78 9.96 -12.19
N PRO A 98 -2.18 10.27 -13.45
CA PRO A 98 -1.61 11.40 -14.17
C PRO A 98 -1.93 12.72 -13.46
N HIS A 99 -1.05 13.71 -13.65
CA HIS A 99 -1.30 15.05 -13.17
C HIS A 99 -2.47 15.66 -13.95
N TRP A 100 -3.35 16.42 -13.27
CA TRP A 100 -4.56 17.00 -13.86
C TRP A 100 -4.30 18.10 -14.90
N ALA A 101 -3.18 18.84 -14.80
CA ALA A 101 -2.84 19.91 -15.74
C ALA A 101 -2.21 19.33 -17.02
N ALA A 102 -2.70 19.77 -18.18
CA ALA A 102 -2.30 19.24 -19.49
C ALA A 102 -0.79 19.25 -19.73
N ALA A 103 -0.09 20.33 -19.37
CA ALA A 103 1.37 20.45 -19.52
C ALA A 103 2.15 19.47 -18.64
N LEU A 104 1.52 18.89 -17.62
CA LEU A 104 2.10 17.91 -16.69
C LEU A 104 1.48 16.53 -16.84
N ALA A 105 0.61 16.30 -17.82
CA ALA A 105 -0.12 15.03 -17.98
C ALA A 105 0.80 13.82 -18.27
N HIS A 106 2.03 14.07 -18.70
CA HIS A 106 3.07 13.05 -18.84
C HIS A 106 3.66 12.58 -17.50
N ARG A 107 3.33 13.26 -16.39
CA ARG A 107 3.76 12.93 -15.02
C ARG A 107 2.65 12.19 -14.30
N GLY A 108 3.02 11.19 -13.52
CA GLY A 108 2.11 10.48 -12.65
C GLY A 108 2.55 10.58 -11.19
N ASN A 109 1.60 10.69 -10.27
CA ASN A 109 1.85 10.66 -8.83
C ASN A 109 1.61 9.25 -8.30
N LEU A 110 2.58 8.70 -7.59
CA LEU A 110 2.51 7.38 -6.96
C LEU A 110 1.87 7.46 -5.57
N GLY A 111 0.85 6.65 -5.36
CA GLY A 111 0.33 6.28 -4.04
C GLY A 111 0.52 4.80 -3.76
N MET A 112 0.84 4.42 -2.53
CA MET A 112 0.88 3.01 -2.15
C MET A 112 0.78 2.79 -0.64
N GLY A 113 0.25 1.63 -0.28
CA GLY A 113 0.24 1.16 1.10
C GLY A 113 0.13 -0.36 1.19
N VAL A 114 0.65 -0.91 2.27
CA VAL A 114 0.57 -2.34 2.60
C VAL A 114 0.24 -2.47 4.07
N LEU A 115 -0.73 -3.32 4.41
CA LEU A 115 -1.08 -3.60 5.80
C LEU A 115 0.14 -4.10 6.59
N PRO A 116 0.30 -3.71 7.88
CA PRO A 116 1.48 -4.06 8.69
C PRO A 116 1.84 -5.54 8.66
N ALA A 117 0.84 -6.42 8.77
CA ALA A 117 1.04 -7.87 8.77
C ALA A 117 1.61 -8.42 7.44
N TRP A 118 1.55 -7.65 6.36
CA TRP A 118 1.96 -8.05 5.01
C TRP A 118 3.22 -7.34 4.51
N ARG A 119 3.80 -6.45 5.32
CA ARG A 119 5.04 -5.73 4.99
C ARG A 119 6.27 -6.65 5.02
N ARG A 120 7.35 -6.20 4.39
CA ARG A 120 8.67 -6.88 4.37
C ARG A 120 8.64 -8.28 3.76
N ARG A 121 7.64 -8.56 2.91
CA ARG A 121 7.48 -9.84 2.18
C ARG A 121 7.61 -9.68 0.67
N GLY A 122 8.14 -8.54 0.19
CA GLY A 122 8.28 -8.25 -1.24
C GLY A 122 7.00 -7.74 -1.94
N LEU A 123 5.86 -7.68 -1.23
CA LEU A 123 4.58 -7.30 -1.80
C LEU A 123 4.59 -5.87 -2.38
N GLY A 124 5.18 -4.91 -1.64
CA GLY A 124 5.30 -3.52 -2.11
C GLY A 124 6.07 -3.40 -3.42
N ARG A 125 7.16 -4.16 -3.60
CA ARG A 125 7.92 -4.18 -4.85
C ARG A 125 7.06 -4.68 -6.03
N ARG A 126 6.31 -5.74 -5.83
CA ARG A 126 5.45 -6.33 -6.87
C ARG A 126 4.33 -5.37 -7.28
N LEU A 127 3.67 -4.74 -6.30
CA LEU A 127 2.64 -3.72 -6.54
C LEU A 127 3.20 -2.54 -7.32
N LEU A 128 4.34 -2.01 -6.87
CA LEU A 128 5.00 -0.87 -7.49
C LEU A 128 5.40 -1.19 -8.93
N GLN A 129 5.98 -2.38 -9.20
CA GLN A 129 6.36 -2.80 -10.55
C GLN A 129 5.13 -2.86 -11.47
N ALA A 130 4.04 -3.50 -11.03
CA ALA A 130 2.82 -3.58 -11.83
C ALA A 130 2.26 -2.20 -12.18
N CYS A 131 2.29 -1.25 -11.23
CA CYS A 131 1.85 0.12 -11.49
C CYS A 131 2.78 0.87 -12.46
N ILE A 132 4.09 0.74 -12.30
CA ILE A 132 5.08 1.35 -13.19
C ILE A 132 4.87 0.84 -14.63
N ASP A 133 4.81 -0.48 -14.82
CA ASP A 133 4.63 -1.08 -16.13
C ASP A 133 3.34 -0.59 -16.80
N LYS A 134 2.23 -0.58 -16.06
CA LYS A 134 0.95 -0.08 -16.57
C LYS A 134 0.99 1.42 -16.86
N ALA A 135 1.59 2.24 -15.99
CA ALA A 135 1.70 3.69 -16.19
C ALA A 135 2.45 4.03 -17.48
N TRP A 136 3.54 3.30 -17.78
CA TRP A 136 4.28 3.47 -19.04
C TRP A 136 3.43 3.18 -20.28
N THR A 137 2.51 2.21 -20.21
CA THR A 137 1.59 1.90 -21.34
C THR A 137 0.51 2.96 -21.49
N ARG A 138 0.24 3.74 -20.44
CA ARG A 138 -0.78 4.81 -20.43
C ARG A 138 -0.21 6.20 -20.81
N GLY A 139 1.02 6.27 -21.30
CA GLY A 139 1.63 7.52 -21.76
C GLY A 139 2.29 8.34 -20.65
N ILE A 140 2.32 7.86 -19.41
CA ILE A 140 3.15 8.44 -18.36
C ILE A 140 4.60 8.21 -18.74
N SER A 141 5.44 9.24 -18.66
CA SER A 141 6.89 9.14 -18.91
C SER A 141 7.72 9.50 -17.68
N ARG A 142 7.07 9.98 -16.61
CA ARG A 142 7.68 10.28 -15.34
C ARG A 142 6.73 9.93 -14.18
N ILE A 143 7.24 9.29 -13.14
CA ILE A 143 6.49 9.00 -11.92
C ILE A 143 7.16 9.73 -10.76
N ASP A 144 6.38 10.51 -10.03
CA ASP A 144 6.80 11.26 -8.86
C ASP A 144 6.20 10.68 -7.59
N LEU A 145 6.92 10.78 -6.50
CA LEU A 145 6.43 10.45 -5.16
C LEU A 145 7.03 11.39 -4.11
N GLU A 146 6.34 11.47 -2.98
CA GLU A 146 6.84 12.12 -1.78
C GLU A 146 6.74 11.16 -0.59
N THR A 147 7.79 11.08 0.22
CA THR A 147 7.82 10.23 1.41
C THR A 147 8.59 10.91 2.53
N ARG A 148 8.24 10.61 3.79
CA ARG A 148 9.00 11.12 4.93
C ARG A 148 10.43 10.61 4.92
N VAL A 149 11.38 11.45 5.36
CA VAL A 149 12.82 11.11 5.42
C VAL A 149 13.12 9.92 6.34
N ASP A 150 12.29 9.68 7.35
CA ASP A 150 12.43 8.55 8.28
C ASP A 150 11.73 7.26 7.83
N ASN A 151 11.10 7.26 6.64
CA ASN A 151 10.53 6.06 6.02
C ASN A 151 11.60 5.26 5.26
N LEU A 152 12.64 4.85 5.98
CA LEU A 152 13.81 4.21 5.39
C LEU A 152 13.48 2.97 4.56
N ALA A 153 12.45 2.22 4.96
CA ALA A 153 12.03 1.01 4.24
C ALA A 153 11.43 1.31 2.85
N ALA A 154 10.63 2.38 2.76
CA ALA A 154 10.06 2.81 1.49
C ALA A 154 11.12 3.48 0.60
N ILE A 155 11.96 4.34 1.17
CA ILE A 155 13.08 4.96 0.45
C ILE A 155 13.97 3.90 -0.20
N ALA A 156 14.41 2.91 0.57
CA ALA A 156 15.22 1.82 0.05
C ALA A 156 14.49 0.96 -1.01
N LEU A 157 13.15 0.87 -0.96
CA LEU A 157 12.37 0.23 -2.01
C LEU A 157 12.40 1.09 -3.28
N TYR A 158 12.11 2.38 -3.18
CA TYR A 158 12.04 3.30 -4.32
C TYR A 158 13.41 3.41 -5.02
N GLU A 159 14.50 3.55 -4.26
CA GLU A 159 15.86 3.58 -4.82
C GLU A 159 16.18 2.29 -5.60
N ARG A 160 15.84 1.11 -5.06
CA ARG A 160 16.00 -0.17 -5.78
C ARG A 160 15.13 -0.31 -7.02
N MET A 161 14.05 0.46 -7.11
CA MET A 161 13.18 0.52 -8.31
C MET A 161 13.61 1.61 -9.30
N GLY A 162 14.71 2.31 -9.01
CA GLY A 162 15.29 3.32 -9.91
C GLY A 162 14.81 4.76 -9.66
N PHE A 163 14.02 5.00 -8.60
CA PHE A 163 13.68 6.38 -8.22
C PHE A 163 14.92 7.11 -7.69
N VAL A 164 15.09 8.33 -8.14
CA VAL A 164 16.17 9.23 -7.74
C VAL A 164 15.64 10.28 -6.78
N HIS A 165 16.38 10.56 -5.72
CA HIS A 165 16.11 11.68 -4.82
C HIS A 165 16.37 13.02 -5.54
N GLU A 166 15.39 13.91 -5.54
CA GLU A 166 15.47 15.20 -6.22
C GLU A 166 15.46 16.40 -5.27
N ALA A 167 14.67 16.31 -4.20
CA ALA A 167 14.59 17.38 -3.21
C ALA A 167 14.21 16.86 -1.82
N THR A 168 14.61 17.61 -0.79
CA THR A 168 14.10 17.45 0.59
C THR A 168 13.30 18.68 0.95
N LEU A 169 12.03 18.47 1.33
CA LEU A 169 11.15 19.56 1.74
C LEU A 169 11.13 19.64 3.27
N GLN A 170 11.47 20.83 3.77
CA GLN A 170 11.27 21.17 5.17
C GLN A 170 9.77 21.26 5.45
N ARG A 171 9.30 20.65 6.55
CA ARG A 171 7.87 20.68 6.93
C ARG A 171 6.94 20.13 5.84
N GLY A 172 7.41 19.16 5.03
CA GLY A 172 6.66 18.57 3.91
C GLY A 172 5.41 17.82 4.35
N MET A 173 5.39 17.29 5.60
CA MET A 173 4.22 16.58 6.14
C MET A 173 3.96 17.00 7.58
N ARG A 174 2.67 17.00 8.01
CA ARG A 174 2.26 17.34 9.38
C ARG A 174 1.31 16.29 9.94
N PHE A 175 1.58 15.81 11.15
CA PHE A 175 0.67 15.01 11.96
C PHE A 175 0.48 15.70 13.33
N GLY A 176 -0.75 16.10 13.62
CA GLY A 176 -1.05 16.96 14.78
C GLY A 176 -0.22 18.26 14.70
N ASP A 177 0.56 18.53 15.73
CA ASP A 177 1.42 19.72 15.81
C ASP A 177 2.88 19.45 15.38
N ARG A 178 3.18 18.23 14.94
CA ARG A 178 4.53 17.84 14.53
C ARG A 178 4.68 17.91 13.02
N TYR A 179 5.74 18.60 12.58
CA TYR A 179 6.17 18.66 11.19
C TYR A 179 7.30 17.66 10.93
N PHE A 180 7.32 17.14 9.72
CA PHE A 180 8.31 16.17 9.25
C PHE A 180 8.86 16.60 7.90
N GLU A 181 10.15 16.39 7.71
CA GLU A 181 10.78 16.52 6.41
C GLU A 181 10.34 15.40 5.49
N THR A 182 10.23 15.70 4.21
CA THR A 182 9.92 14.73 3.18
C THR A 182 10.95 14.76 2.06
N ARG A 183 11.11 13.62 1.39
CA ARG A 183 11.88 13.49 0.15
C ARG A 183 10.94 13.45 -1.03
N GLN A 184 11.19 14.27 -2.02
CA GLN A 184 10.65 14.11 -3.36
C GLN A 184 11.58 13.20 -4.16
N MET A 185 11.01 12.21 -4.81
CA MET A 185 11.74 11.27 -5.64
C MET A 185 11.02 11.10 -6.99
N GLY A 186 11.80 10.96 -8.06
CA GLY A 186 11.30 10.81 -9.41
C GLY A 186 11.87 9.57 -10.10
N LEU A 187 11.05 8.94 -10.96
CA LEU A 187 11.43 7.88 -11.86
C LEU A 187 11.10 8.29 -13.29
N GLN A 188 12.08 8.28 -14.18
CA GLN A 188 11.88 8.55 -15.60
C GLN A 188 11.75 7.22 -16.37
N LYS A 189 10.88 7.21 -17.39
CA LYS A 189 10.76 6.06 -18.28
C LYS A 189 12.05 5.89 -19.07
N PRO A 190 12.67 4.70 -19.11
CA PRO A 190 13.87 4.47 -19.91
C PRO A 190 13.64 4.78 -21.37
N GLY A 191 14.54 5.54 -21.98
CA GLY A 191 14.50 5.83 -23.44
C GLY A 191 13.44 6.86 -23.86
N SER A 192 12.92 7.66 -22.93
CA SER A 192 12.01 8.80 -23.22
C SER A 192 12.79 10.12 -23.33
#